data_ed59cd1c62a03c248cd36148c1d73c1b
#
_entry.id   ed59cd1c62a03c248cd36148c1d73c1b
#
_cell.length_a   1.000
_cell.length_b   1.000
_cell.length_c   1.000
_cell.angle_alpha   90.00
_cell.angle_beta   90.00
_cell.angle_gamma   90.00
#
_symmetry.space_group_name_H-M   'P 1'
#
loop_
_entity.id
_entity.type
_entity.pdbx_description
1 polymer ?
#
loop_
_entity_poly.entity_id
_entity_poly.type
_entity_poly.pdbx_seq_one_letter_code
_entity_poly.pdbx_strand_id
1 'polypeptide(L)'
;DPTLEWLEGILGIDLVDFKLGTTGRKETSGDLDIAIDKDKVSKDDLIKKLMAWVNENHPELDLANSDEKEMKQKIRQWIAKSGTSVHFKTPIRGDETNGFVQTDLMFGNPDFMLWAVKGESGPSEYRGGDRQNLINAIATQRGYAWSAFFGLKDRETGERTNDPQTVVDRVLGAGHKPEDFDSIYTLFDIIADKEKYPDDVYEAIREKAGFEFPHRDETLDEAKKIEPRIQHAEDLIFFEGSEGAIRALDALEK
;
A
#
# COMPACT_ATOMS: atom_id res chain seq x y z
N ASP A 1 4.04 11.09 -15.11
CA ASP A 1 3.22 9.94 -15.54
C ASP A 1 1.92 10.43 -16.16
N PRO A 2 1.73 10.26 -17.48
CA PRO A 2 0.57 10.83 -18.18
C PRO A 2 -0.79 10.38 -17.65
N THR A 3 -0.88 9.20 -17.04
CA THR A 3 -2.13 8.72 -16.41
C THR A 3 -2.45 9.51 -15.15
N LEU A 4 -1.44 9.76 -14.31
CA LEU A 4 -1.62 10.58 -13.10
C LEU A 4 -1.88 12.03 -13.43
N GLU A 5 -1.17 12.63 -14.39
CA GLU A 5 -1.40 14.01 -14.85
C GLU A 5 -2.83 14.20 -15.37
N TRP A 6 -3.36 13.20 -16.10
CA TRP A 6 -4.75 13.20 -16.51
C TRP A 6 -5.72 13.14 -15.31
N LEU A 7 -5.43 12.27 -14.34
CA LEU A 7 -6.27 12.12 -13.14
C LEU A 7 -6.22 13.37 -12.26
N GLU A 8 -5.07 14.03 -12.15
CA GLU A 8 -4.91 15.35 -11.50
C GLU A 8 -5.85 16.39 -12.13
N GLY A 9 -5.95 16.40 -13.47
CA GLY A 9 -6.85 17.29 -14.19
C GLY A 9 -8.31 17.09 -13.81
N ILE A 10 -8.77 15.85 -13.61
CA ILE A 10 -10.14 15.53 -13.20
C ILE A 10 -10.37 15.90 -11.72
N LEU A 11 -9.42 15.53 -10.87
CA LEU A 11 -9.58 15.70 -9.44
C LEU A 11 -9.25 17.12 -8.96
N GLY A 12 -8.43 17.86 -9.72
CA GLY A 12 -7.98 19.19 -9.35
C GLY A 12 -7.11 19.19 -8.10
N ILE A 13 -6.31 18.14 -7.92
CA ILE A 13 -5.35 17.96 -6.81
C ILE A 13 -4.05 17.40 -7.37
N ASP A 14 -2.95 17.66 -6.69
CA ASP A 14 -1.64 17.11 -7.02
C ASP A 14 -1.54 15.64 -6.57
N LEU A 15 -1.11 14.76 -7.46
CA LEU A 15 -0.97 13.32 -7.24
C LEU A 15 0.45 12.82 -7.52
N VAL A 16 1.16 13.46 -8.46
CA VAL A 16 2.44 12.96 -9.00
C VAL A 16 3.50 12.85 -7.93
N ASP A 17 3.53 13.77 -6.97
CA ASP A 17 4.50 13.80 -5.89
C ASP A 17 4.16 12.85 -4.72
N PHE A 18 2.95 12.29 -4.70
CA PHE A 18 2.43 11.46 -3.62
C PHE A 18 2.29 9.97 -3.97
N LYS A 19 3.09 9.50 -4.92
CA LYS A 19 3.15 8.09 -5.32
C LYS A 19 3.69 7.20 -4.20
N LEU A 20 2.99 6.11 -3.91
CA LEU A 20 3.36 5.14 -2.90
C LEU A 20 3.87 3.83 -3.52
N GLY A 21 4.47 2.98 -2.69
CA GLY A 21 4.82 1.61 -3.05
C GLY A 21 5.76 1.52 -4.26
N THR A 22 5.37 0.74 -5.25
CA THR A 22 6.12 0.53 -6.51
C THR A 22 5.81 1.57 -7.57
N THR A 23 4.73 2.35 -7.39
CA THR A 23 4.30 3.39 -8.33
C THR A 23 5.40 4.42 -8.57
N GLY A 24 5.87 4.53 -9.80
CA GLY A 24 6.95 5.44 -10.19
C GLY A 24 8.37 5.03 -9.78
N ARG A 25 8.55 3.87 -9.14
CA ARG A 25 9.86 3.30 -8.80
C ARG A 25 10.28 2.19 -9.76
N LYS A 26 9.31 1.45 -10.30
CA LYS A 26 9.52 0.41 -11.29
C LYS A 26 9.07 0.90 -12.65
N GLU A 27 9.64 0.32 -13.70
CA GLU A 27 9.28 0.60 -15.08
C GLU A 27 7.82 0.24 -15.38
N THR A 28 7.29 -0.78 -14.68
CA THR A 28 5.90 -1.20 -14.75
C THR A 28 5.33 -1.36 -13.34
N SER A 29 4.07 -0.99 -13.15
CA SER A 29 3.30 -1.22 -11.93
C SER A 29 1.94 -1.80 -12.30
N GLY A 30 1.42 -2.76 -11.50
CA GLY A 30 0.09 -3.35 -11.69
C GLY A 30 -1.04 -2.43 -11.23
N ASP A 31 -0.73 -1.47 -10.37
CA ASP A 31 -1.63 -0.49 -9.78
C ASP A 31 -0.93 0.85 -9.58
N LEU A 32 -1.69 1.87 -9.25
CA LEU A 32 -1.20 3.20 -8.89
C LEU A 32 -1.63 3.51 -7.46
N ASP A 33 -0.69 3.41 -6.52
CA ASP A 33 -0.90 3.77 -5.12
C ASP A 33 -0.56 5.24 -4.88
N ILE A 34 -1.51 6.03 -4.39
CA ILE A 34 -1.35 7.48 -4.22
C ILE A 34 -1.82 7.90 -2.83
N ALA A 35 -0.97 8.62 -2.09
CA ALA A 35 -1.35 9.23 -0.82
C ALA A 35 -2.20 10.48 -1.04
N ILE A 36 -3.32 10.57 -0.32
CA ILE A 36 -4.23 11.72 -0.33
C ILE A 36 -4.24 12.35 1.07
N ASP A 37 -3.99 13.64 1.13
CA ASP A 37 -4.06 14.39 2.38
C ASP A 37 -5.53 14.48 2.85
N LYS A 38 -5.85 13.69 3.87
CA LYS A 38 -7.22 13.61 4.44
C LYS A 38 -7.70 14.92 5.07
N ASP A 39 -6.76 15.81 5.41
CA ASP A 39 -7.08 17.09 6.05
C ASP A 39 -7.31 18.20 5.01
N LYS A 40 -6.88 17.98 3.77
CA LYS A 40 -7.09 18.90 2.63
C LYS A 40 -8.17 18.43 1.66
N VAL A 41 -8.34 17.13 1.51
CA VAL A 41 -9.22 16.54 0.49
C VAL A 41 -10.29 15.69 1.16
N SER A 42 -11.55 16.05 0.95
CA SER A 42 -12.71 15.26 1.38
C SER A 42 -12.84 14.01 0.49
N LYS A 43 -12.93 12.83 1.13
CA LYS A 43 -13.16 11.56 0.43
C LYS A 43 -14.45 11.58 -0.39
N ASP A 44 -15.52 12.17 0.15
CA ASP A 44 -16.81 12.25 -0.54
C ASP A 44 -16.78 13.21 -1.72
N ASP A 45 -16.04 14.32 -1.62
CA ASP A 45 -15.91 15.27 -2.73
C ASP A 45 -15.04 14.68 -3.85
N LEU A 46 -13.99 13.93 -3.51
CA LEU A 46 -13.21 13.21 -4.50
C LEU A 46 -14.07 12.17 -5.25
N ILE A 47 -14.88 11.39 -4.53
CA ILE A 47 -15.80 10.43 -5.13
C ILE A 47 -16.84 11.13 -6.04
N LYS A 48 -17.36 12.28 -5.64
CA LYS A 48 -18.29 13.05 -6.50
C LYS A 48 -17.65 13.46 -7.82
N LYS A 49 -16.38 13.89 -7.80
CA LYS A 49 -15.64 14.25 -9.03
C LYS A 49 -15.45 13.03 -9.93
N LEU A 50 -15.04 11.90 -9.37
CA LEU A 50 -14.91 10.65 -10.12
C LEU A 50 -16.26 10.19 -10.70
N MET A 51 -17.34 10.27 -9.92
CA MET A 51 -18.69 9.94 -10.38
C MET A 51 -19.16 10.87 -11.51
N ALA A 52 -18.85 12.16 -11.42
CA ALA A 52 -19.17 13.12 -12.47
C ALA A 52 -18.48 12.75 -13.78
N TRP A 53 -17.19 12.41 -13.72
CA TRP A 53 -16.45 11.93 -14.88
C TRP A 53 -17.05 10.65 -15.47
N VAL A 54 -17.37 9.64 -14.63
CA VAL A 54 -17.99 8.39 -15.08
C VAL A 54 -19.33 8.67 -15.76
N ASN A 55 -20.17 9.51 -15.17
CA ASN A 55 -21.48 9.84 -15.74
C ASN A 55 -21.39 10.58 -17.10
N GLU A 56 -20.37 11.43 -17.26
CA GLU A 56 -20.13 12.16 -18.50
C GLU A 56 -19.62 11.23 -19.62
N ASN A 57 -18.73 10.30 -19.30
CA ASN A 57 -18.08 9.45 -20.29
C ASN A 57 -18.82 8.11 -20.51
N HIS A 58 -19.70 7.71 -19.59
CA HIS A 58 -20.51 6.48 -19.64
C HIS A 58 -22.01 6.77 -19.50
N PRO A 59 -22.62 7.53 -20.42
CA PRO A 59 -24.04 7.85 -20.36
C PRO A 59 -24.93 6.61 -20.44
N GLU A 60 -24.45 5.50 -20.99
CA GLU A 60 -25.15 4.22 -21.05
C GLU A 60 -25.42 3.62 -19.66
N LEU A 61 -24.71 4.04 -18.62
CA LEU A 61 -24.97 3.62 -17.24
C LEU A 61 -26.27 4.23 -16.68
N ASP A 62 -26.74 5.34 -17.28
CA ASP A 62 -27.96 6.02 -16.89
C ASP A 62 -28.05 6.29 -15.38
N LEU A 63 -26.97 6.83 -14.81
CA LEU A 63 -26.85 7.04 -13.36
C LEU A 63 -27.87 8.06 -12.85
N ALA A 64 -28.24 9.03 -13.67
CA ALA A 64 -29.19 10.09 -13.31
C ALA A 64 -30.61 9.57 -13.06
N ASN A 65 -31.03 8.50 -13.76
CA ASN A 65 -32.35 7.90 -13.63
C ASN A 65 -32.35 6.64 -12.75
N SER A 66 -31.20 6.26 -12.18
CA SER A 66 -31.06 5.09 -11.32
C SER A 66 -31.45 5.41 -9.89
N ASP A 67 -32.11 4.47 -9.21
CA ASP A 67 -32.24 4.56 -7.76
C ASP A 67 -30.88 4.39 -7.05
N GLU A 68 -30.83 4.66 -5.75
CA GLU A 68 -29.57 4.62 -4.98
C GLU A 68 -28.89 3.24 -5.02
N LYS A 69 -29.64 2.16 -5.01
CA LYS A 69 -29.14 0.79 -5.04
C LYS A 69 -28.58 0.44 -6.42
N GLU A 70 -29.31 0.76 -7.47
CA GLU A 70 -28.89 0.58 -8.84
C GLU A 70 -27.65 1.42 -9.16
N MET A 71 -27.64 2.68 -8.75
CA MET A 71 -26.50 3.57 -8.92
C MET A 71 -25.24 2.99 -8.24
N LYS A 72 -25.35 2.53 -6.99
CA LYS A 72 -24.23 1.87 -6.28
C LYS A 72 -23.73 0.63 -7.00
N GLN A 73 -24.63 -0.17 -7.58
CA GLN A 73 -24.26 -1.37 -8.32
C GLN A 73 -23.54 -1.03 -9.62
N LYS A 74 -24.05 -0.06 -10.40
CA LYS A 74 -23.46 0.37 -11.66
C LYS A 74 -22.11 1.04 -11.49
N ILE A 75 -21.97 1.91 -10.46
CA ILE A 75 -20.74 2.64 -10.22
C ILE A 75 -19.62 1.76 -9.62
N ARG A 76 -19.96 0.64 -8.98
CA ARG A 76 -19.00 -0.23 -8.30
C ARG A 76 -17.91 -0.79 -9.21
N GLN A 77 -18.20 -0.95 -10.49
CA GLN A 77 -17.21 -1.38 -11.49
C GLN A 77 -16.16 -0.30 -11.79
N TRP A 78 -16.45 0.98 -11.46
CA TRP A 78 -15.58 2.11 -11.67
C TRP A 78 -14.94 2.62 -10.39
N ILE A 79 -15.75 2.70 -9.32
CA ILE A 79 -15.34 3.28 -8.04
C ILE A 79 -15.73 2.33 -6.92
N ALA A 80 -14.77 1.92 -6.12
CA ALA A 80 -14.99 1.14 -4.91
C ALA A 80 -14.41 1.88 -3.69
N LYS A 81 -15.07 1.71 -2.54
CA LYS A 81 -14.61 2.23 -1.25
C LYS A 81 -14.11 1.06 -0.40
N SER A 82 -12.91 1.17 0.14
CA SER A 82 -12.37 0.19 1.08
C SER A 82 -11.65 0.90 2.21
N GLY A 83 -12.21 0.85 3.41
CA GLY A 83 -11.61 1.47 4.58
C GLY A 83 -11.21 2.93 4.32
N THR A 84 -9.92 3.19 4.28
CA THR A 84 -9.31 4.51 4.04
C THR A 84 -9.05 4.83 2.59
N SER A 85 -9.34 3.92 1.67
CA SER A 85 -9.01 4.07 0.25
C SER A 85 -10.25 4.26 -0.62
N VAL A 86 -10.04 4.86 -1.77
CA VAL A 86 -10.97 4.86 -2.91
C VAL A 86 -10.22 4.23 -4.06
N HIS A 87 -10.77 3.16 -4.60
CA HIS A 87 -10.24 2.49 -5.78
C HIS A 87 -10.97 3.02 -7.01
N PHE A 88 -10.22 3.39 -8.02
CA PHE A 88 -10.78 3.90 -9.27
C PHE A 88 -10.21 3.12 -10.45
N LYS A 89 -11.07 2.70 -11.36
CA LYS A 89 -10.71 2.11 -12.64
C LYS A 89 -10.28 3.23 -13.59
N THR A 90 -8.99 3.51 -13.64
CA THR A 90 -8.41 4.66 -14.33
C THR A 90 -8.04 4.31 -15.76
N PRO A 91 -8.57 5.02 -16.78
CA PRO A 91 -8.11 4.85 -18.15
C PRO A 91 -6.62 5.22 -18.29
N ILE A 92 -5.83 4.36 -18.92
CA ILE A 92 -4.40 4.62 -19.12
C ILE A 92 -4.23 5.83 -20.04
N ARG A 93 -3.54 6.85 -19.55
CA ARG A 93 -3.36 8.15 -20.22
C ARG A 93 -4.68 8.88 -20.56
N GLY A 94 -5.74 8.56 -19.83
CA GLY A 94 -7.07 9.15 -20.06
C GLY A 94 -7.81 8.60 -21.28
N ASP A 95 -7.32 7.55 -21.90
CA ASP A 95 -7.90 6.93 -23.09
C ASP A 95 -8.19 5.45 -22.82
N GLU A 96 -9.46 5.08 -22.82
CA GLU A 96 -9.93 3.71 -22.52
C GLU A 96 -9.46 2.68 -23.56
N THR A 97 -9.12 3.12 -24.77
CA THR A 97 -8.56 2.22 -25.79
C THR A 97 -7.17 1.70 -25.42
N ASN A 98 -6.47 2.36 -24.50
CA ASN A 98 -5.21 1.92 -23.93
C ASN A 98 -5.39 0.90 -22.79
N GLY A 99 -6.63 0.58 -22.41
CA GLY A 99 -6.97 -0.22 -21.24
C GLY A 99 -7.03 0.59 -19.94
N PHE A 100 -7.01 -0.12 -18.82
CA PHE A 100 -7.23 0.47 -17.50
C PHE A 100 -6.16 0.04 -16.51
N VAL A 101 -5.93 0.87 -15.50
CA VAL A 101 -5.14 0.55 -14.32
C VAL A 101 -5.96 0.86 -13.07
N GLN A 102 -5.85 0.05 -12.04
CA GLN A 102 -6.42 0.37 -10.73
C GLN A 102 -5.61 1.52 -10.11
N THR A 103 -6.29 2.57 -9.68
CA THR A 103 -5.69 3.61 -8.86
C THR A 103 -6.27 3.58 -7.46
N ASP A 104 -5.41 3.44 -6.47
CA ASP A 104 -5.74 3.40 -5.06
C ASP A 104 -5.42 4.75 -4.43
N LEU A 105 -6.46 5.56 -4.22
CA LEU A 105 -6.38 6.86 -3.58
C LEU A 105 -6.51 6.66 -2.06
N MET A 106 -5.37 6.71 -1.37
CA MET A 106 -5.22 6.31 0.03
C MET A 106 -5.20 7.53 0.94
N PHE A 107 -6.21 7.70 1.79
CA PHE A 107 -6.39 8.86 2.66
C PHE A 107 -5.62 8.73 3.96
N GLY A 108 -4.70 9.66 4.22
CA GLY A 108 -3.87 9.69 5.42
C GLY A 108 -3.08 10.99 5.55
N ASN A 109 -1.94 10.92 6.22
CA ASN A 109 -0.92 11.97 6.20
C ASN A 109 0.12 11.58 5.13
N PRO A 110 0.24 12.32 4.00
CA PRO A 110 1.08 11.91 2.88
C PRO A 110 2.56 11.78 3.24
N ASP A 111 3.12 12.72 4.00
CA ASP A 111 4.53 12.69 4.38
C ASP A 111 4.86 11.46 5.22
N PHE A 112 3.97 11.14 6.18
CA PHE A 112 4.10 9.94 6.98
C PHE A 112 3.93 8.66 6.14
N MET A 113 2.94 8.64 5.23
CA MET A 113 2.69 7.49 4.36
C MET A 113 3.86 7.22 3.43
N LEU A 114 4.44 8.28 2.82
CA LEU A 114 5.63 8.18 1.97
C LEU A 114 6.81 7.54 2.73
N TRP A 115 7.03 7.95 3.98
CA TRP A 115 8.03 7.31 4.83
C TRP A 115 7.66 5.87 5.20
N ALA A 116 6.45 5.64 5.68
CA ALA A 116 6.02 4.34 6.21
C ALA A 116 6.02 3.21 5.16
N VAL A 117 5.67 3.55 3.89
CA VAL A 117 5.67 2.58 2.79
C VAL A 117 6.95 2.59 1.97
N LYS A 118 7.87 3.52 2.25
CA LYS A 118 9.19 3.52 1.63
C LYS A 118 9.89 2.22 1.99
N GLY A 119 10.26 1.46 0.99
CA GLY A 119 11.00 0.22 1.15
C GLY A 119 12.40 0.36 0.58
N GLU A 120 13.26 -0.57 0.95
CA GLU A 120 14.58 -0.71 0.35
C GLU A 120 14.44 -0.98 -1.17
N SER A 121 15.31 -0.38 -1.96
CA SER A 121 15.39 -0.64 -3.38
C SER A 121 16.27 -1.87 -3.60
N GLY A 122 15.72 -2.88 -4.27
CA GLY A 122 16.48 -4.09 -4.58
C GLY A 122 15.61 -5.34 -4.63
N PRO A 123 16.19 -6.48 -5.04
CA PRO A 123 15.49 -7.75 -5.01
C PRO A 123 15.26 -8.18 -3.56
N SER A 124 14.05 -8.61 -3.23
CA SER A 124 13.68 -9.17 -1.95
C SER A 124 12.66 -10.28 -2.18
N GLU A 125 12.78 -11.38 -1.44
CA GLU A 125 11.75 -12.42 -1.40
C GLU A 125 10.51 -11.98 -0.63
N TYR A 126 10.65 -10.96 0.22
CA TYR A 126 9.57 -10.41 1.03
C TYR A 126 8.91 -9.22 0.32
N ARG A 127 7.59 -9.16 0.45
CA ARG A 127 6.79 -8.05 -0.08
C ARG A 127 6.80 -6.86 0.87
N GLY A 128 6.46 -5.69 0.37
CA GLY A 128 6.23 -4.51 1.21
C GLY A 128 5.18 -4.77 2.30
N GLY A 129 4.16 -5.58 2.02
CA GLY A 129 3.16 -6.03 2.98
C GLY A 129 3.75 -6.86 4.13
N ASP A 130 4.71 -7.76 3.85
CA ASP A 130 5.36 -8.58 4.86
C ASP A 130 6.15 -7.71 5.83
N ARG A 131 6.85 -6.70 5.32
CA ARG A 131 7.55 -5.69 6.13
C ARG A 131 6.57 -4.92 7.03
N GLN A 132 5.42 -4.50 6.52
CA GLN A 132 4.39 -3.82 7.30
C GLN A 132 3.81 -4.73 8.39
N ASN A 133 3.61 -6.01 8.08
CA ASN A 133 3.17 -7.01 9.04
C ASN A 133 4.19 -7.24 10.15
N LEU A 134 5.48 -7.30 9.81
CA LEU A 134 6.56 -7.43 10.79
C LEU A 134 6.62 -6.22 11.73
N ILE A 135 6.57 -4.99 11.19
CA ILE A 135 6.51 -3.75 11.99
C ILE A 135 5.31 -3.81 12.95
N ASN A 136 4.13 -4.20 12.45
CA ASN A 136 2.94 -4.32 13.29
C ASN A 136 3.08 -5.40 14.37
N ALA A 137 3.74 -6.51 14.06
CA ALA A 137 4.01 -7.58 15.03
C ALA A 137 4.92 -7.09 16.16
N ILE A 138 6.03 -6.41 15.83
CA ILE A 138 6.94 -5.81 16.80
C ILE A 138 6.21 -4.75 17.65
N ALA A 139 5.48 -3.84 17.02
CA ALA A 139 4.69 -2.80 17.71
C ALA A 139 3.68 -3.41 18.69
N THR A 140 3.03 -4.52 18.28
CA THR A 140 2.03 -5.21 19.12
C THR A 140 2.65 -5.75 20.42
N GLN A 141 3.86 -6.29 20.40
CA GLN A 141 4.57 -6.77 21.58
C GLN A 141 4.90 -5.64 22.57
N ARG A 142 4.93 -4.40 22.10
CA ARG A 142 5.18 -3.20 22.91
C ARG A 142 3.90 -2.42 23.27
N GLY A 143 2.72 -3.02 23.04
CA GLY A 143 1.44 -2.40 23.41
C GLY A 143 0.91 -1.39 22.39
N TYR A 144 1.49 -1.34 21.18
CA TYR A 144 1.07 -0.41 20.14
C TYR A 144 0.29 -1.11 19.02
N ALA A 145 -0.44 -0.31 18.23
CA ALA A 145 -1.03 -0.69 16.96
C ALA A 145 -0.43 0.18 15.85
N TRP A 146 0.12 -0.47 14.84
CA TRP A 146 0.75 0.17 13.69
C TRP A 146 -0.22 0.35 12.53
N SER A 147 -0.09 1.48 11.84
CA SER A 147 -0.75 1.75 10.57
C SER A 147 0.12 2.66 9.72
N ALA A 148 0.47 2.24 8.51
CA ALA A 148 1.18 3.08 7.54
C ALA A 148 0.38 4.34 7.12
N PHE A 149 -0.92 4.39 7.39
CA PHE A 149 -1.81 5.51 7.05
C PHE A 149 -1.96 6.52 8.20
N PHE A 150 -1.99 6.03 9.44
CA PHE A 150 -2.39 6.82 10.61
C PHE A 150 -1.34 6.85 11.71
N GLY A 151 -0.19 6.23 11.51
CA GLY A 151 0.85 6.19 12.51
C GLY A 151 0.69 5.09 13.55
N LEU A 152 1.38 5.28 14.65
CA LEU A 152 1.41 4.38 15.79
C LEU A 152 0.38 4.83 16.83
N LYS A 153 -0.48 3.90 17.25
CA LYS A 153 -1.45 4.13 18.32
C LYS A 153 -1.03 3.37 19.57
N ASP A 154 -0.91 4.05 20.68
CA ASP A 154 -0.84 3.44 22.01
C ASP A 154 -2.18 2.77 22.33
N ARG A 155 -2.17 1.49 22.69
CA ARG A 155 -3.40 0.72 22.92
C ARG A 155 -4.04 1.03 24.28
N GLU A 156 -3.24 1.47 25.25
CA GLU A 156 -3.70 1.80 26.60
C GLU A 156 -4.27 3.23 26.64
N THR A 157 -3.50 4.20 26.18
CA THR A 157 -3.89 5.63 26.24
C THR A 157 -4.75 6.08 25.05
N GLY A 158 -4.67 5.37 23.91
CA GLY A 158 -5.30 5.75 22.67
C GLY A 158 -4.56 6.87 21.91
N GLU A 159 -3.47 7.40 22.48
CA GLU A 159 -2.64 8.42 21.84
C GLU A 159 -2.07 7.93 20.50
N ARG A 160 -2.01 8.84 19.52
CA ARG A 160 -1.42 8.56 18.20
C ARG A 160 -0.24 9.48 17.93
N THR A 161 0.76 8.92 17.25
CA THR A 161 1.87 9.68 16.67
C THR A 161 2.11 9.24 15.23
N ASN A 162 2.43 10.21 14.38
CA ASN A 162 2.91 10.02 13.01
C ASN A 162 4.27 10.69 12.79
N ASP A 163 4.99 10.99 13.87
CA ASP A 163 6.39 11.40 13.80
C ASP A 163 7.29 10.17 13.64
N PRO A 164 8.06 10.04 12.55
CA PRO A 164 8.85 8.85 12.24
C PRO A 164 9.83 8.45 13.36
N GLN A 165 10.54 9.41 13.94
CA GLN A 165 11.52 9.11 14.99
C GLN A 165 10.82 8.59 16.26
N THR A 166 9.75 9.24 16.68
CA THR A 166 8.96 8.80 17.84
C THR A 166 8.38 7.40 17.62
N VAL A 167 7.93 7.10 16.40
CA VAL A 167 7.44 5.75 16.03
C VAL A 167 8.55 4.72 16.20
N VAL A 168 9.73 4.99 15.65
CA VAL A 168 10.88 4.06 15.69
C VAL A 168 11.33 3.86 17.14
N ASP A 169 11.47 4.94 17.93
CA ASP A 169 11.85 4.85 19.34
C ASP A 169 10.86 3.99 20.16
N ARG A 170 9.57 4.12 19.89
CA ARG A 170 8.53 3.34 20.57
C ARG A 170 8.49 1.86 20.13
N VAL A 171 8.77 1.59 18.85
CA VAL A 171 8.68 0.23 18.27
C VAL A 171 9.99 -0.54 18.43
N LEU A 172 11.14 0.06 18.14
CA LEU A 172 12.44 -0.62 18.18
C LEU A 172 13.23 -0.29 19.46
N GLY A 173 12.96 0.85 20.06
CA GLY A 173 13.70 1.38 21.20
C GLY A 173 14.66 2.51 20.81
N ALA A 174 15.18 3.20 21.82
CA ALA A 174 16.11 4.31 21.62
C ALA A 174 17.40 3.86 20.91
N GLY A 175 17.94 4.74 20.06
CA GLY A 175 19.17 4.50 19.31
C GLY A 175 18.95 3.99 17.88
N HIS A 176 17.72 3.67 17.52
CA HIS A 176 17.32 3.37 16.15
C HIS A 176 16.89 4.62 15.42
N LYS A 177 16.86 4.56 14.09
CA LYS A 177 16.51 5.70 13.22
C LYS A 177 15.44 5.30 12.21
N PRO A 178 14.72 6.30 11.63
CA PRO A 178 13.61 6.05 10.71
C PRO A 178 13.96 5.12 9.53
N GLU A 179 15.20 5.15 9.06
CA GLU A 179 15.69 4.31 7.97
C GLU A 179 15.76 2.82 8.33
N ASP A 180 15.80 2.47 9.63
CA ASP A 180 15.80 1.07 10.07
C ASP A 180 14.47 0.36 9.72
N PHE A 181 13.42 1.13 9.41
CA PHE A 181 12.15 0.60 8.90
C PHE A 181 12.16 0.33 7.39
N ASP A 182 13.14 0.82 6.64
CA ASP A 182 13.16 0.69 5.18
C ASP A 182 13.39 -0.76 4.74
N SER A 183 14.18 -1.55 5.49
CA SER A 183 14.53 -2.93 5.16
C SER A 183 13.91 -3.94 6.13
N ILE A 184 13.27 -4.98 5.58
CA ILE A 184 12.78 -6.10 6.39
C ILE A 184 13.94 -6.89 7.01
N TYR A 185 15.08 -6.96 6.31
CA TYR A 185 16.28 -7.65 6.80
C TYR A 185 16.90 -6.92 8.00
N THR A 186 16.92 -5.59 7.98
CA THR A 186 17.32 -4.78 9.14
C THR A 186 16.42 -5.07 10.34
N LEU A 187 15.12 -5.19 10.13
CA LEU A 187 14.19 -5.55 11.20
C LEU A 187 14.47 -6.96 11.75
N PHE A 188 14.78 -7.93 10.90
CA PHE A 188 15.19 -9.28 11.34
C PHE A 188 16.46 -9.23 12.18
N ASP A 189 17.49 -8.48 11.75
CA ASP A 189 18.73 -8.32 12.50
C ASP A 189 18.47 -7.70 13.88
N ILE A 190 17.58 -6.72 13.97
CA ILE A 190 17.21 -6.06 15.24
C ILE A 190 16.52 -7.03 16.19
N ILE A 191 15.52 -7.79 15.71
CA ILE A 191 14.78 -8.72 16.57
C ILE A 191 15.55 -10.00 16.88
N ALA A 192 16.67 -10.26 16.19
CA ALA A 192 17.57 -11.36 16.51
C ALA A 192 18.33 -11.18 17.83
N ASP A 193 18.40 -9.96 18.37
CA ASP A 193 19.02 -9.66 19.67
C ASP A 193 18.25 -10.32 20.82
N LYS A 194 18.82 -11.40 21.38
CA LYS A 194 18.22 -12.22 22.46
C LYS A 194 18.02 -11.46 23.77
N GLU A 195 18.80 -10.43 24.02
CA GLU A 195 18.68 -9.62 25.24
C GLU A 195 17.45 -8.72 25.18
N LYS A 196 17.17 -8.15 24.01
CA LYS A 196 16.01 -7.26 23.77
C LYS A 196 14.74 -8.02 23.43
N TYR A 197 14.87 -9.15 22.74
CA TYR A 197 13.78 -9.98 22.26
C TYR A 197 14.04 -11.45 22.68
N PRO A 198 13.68 -11.87 23.90
CA PRO A 198 13.75 -13.26 24.33
C PRO A 198 13.03 -14.21 23.36
N ASP A 199 13.34 -15.53 23.43
CA ASP A 199 12.85 -16.48 22.43
C ASP A 199 11.32 -16.55 22.35
N ASP A 200 10.63 -16.44 23.47
CA ASP A 200 9.16 -16.37 23.52
C ASP A 200 8.60 -15.11 22.82
N VAL A 201 9.26 -13.96 22.98
CA VAL A 201 8.89 -12.72 22.30
C VAL A 201 9.17 -12.81 20.80
N TYR A 202 10.32 -13.38 20.41
CA TYR A 202 10.65 -13.58 19.00
C TYR A 202 9.62 -14.45 18.29
N GLU A 203 9.27 -15.61 18.89
CA GLU A 203 8.26 -16.51 18.31
C GLU A 203 6.86 -15.86 18.28
N ALA A 204 6.50 -15.06 19.28
CA ALA A 204 5.25 -14.31 19.27
C ALA A 204 5.20 -13.24 18.15
N ILE A 205 6.34 -12.59 17.85
CA ILE A 205 6.47 -11.68 16.70
C ILE A 205 6.30 -12.45 15.40
N ARG A 206 6.99 -13.58 15.26
CA ARG A 206 6.96 -14.45 14.08
C ARG A 206 5.56 -14.94 13.78
N GLU A 207 4.87 -15.50 14.77
CA GLU A 207 3.47 -15.94 14.66
C GLU A 207 2.55 -14.76 14.26
N LYS A 208 2.72 -13.60 14.90
CA LYS A 208 1.90 -12.42 14.65
C LYS A 208 2.13 -11.81 13.28
N ALA A 209 3.33 -11.88 12.74
CA ALA A 209 3.66 -11.37 11.41
C ALA A 209 2.92 -12.11 10.29
N GLY A 210 2.61 -13.41 10.49
CA GLY A 210 1.73 -14.18 9.62
C GLY A 210 2.34 -14.56 8.26
N PHE A 211 3.65 -14.53 8.14
CA PHE A 211 4.40 -15.04 6.99
C PHE A 211 5.62 -15.82 7.48
N GLU A 212 6.16 -16.70 6.65
CA GLU A 212 7.36 -17.46 7.01
C GLU A 212 8.60 -16.59 6.94
N PHE A 213 9.34 -16.51 8.05
CA PHE A 213 10.68 -15.97 8.10
C PHE A 213 11.56 -16.83 9.03
N PRO A 214 12.90 -16.69 8.99
CA PRO A 214 13.82 -17.59 9.64
C PRO A 214 13.53 -17.80 11.12
N HIS A 215 13.72 -19.02 11.59
CA HIS A 215 13.88 -19.25 13.02
C HIS A 215 15.14 -18.57 13.50
N ARG A 216 15.18 -18.15 14.76
CA ARG A 216 16.30 -17.38 15.32
C ARG A 216 17.66 -18.04 15.15
N ASP A 217 17.70 -19.36 15.17
CA ASP A 217 18.96 -20.14 15.04
C ASP A 217 19.38 -20.35 13.58
N GLU A 218 18.56 -19.94 12.61
CA GLU A 218 18.92 -19.93 11.19
C GLU A 218 19.71 -18.65 10.91
N THR A 219 20.84 -18.78 10.22
CA THR A 219 21.64 -17.61 9.91
C THR A 219 20.92 -16.75 8.86
N LEU A 220 20.71 -15.47 9.15
CA LEU A 220 20.08 -14.48 8.24
C LEU A 220 20.76 -14.41 6.85
N ASP A 221 22.02 -14.84 6.76
CA ASP A 221 22.74 -14.97 5.48
C ASP A 221 22.18 -16.08 4.59
N GLU A 222 21.53 -17.10 5.15
CA GLU A 222 20.84 -18.13 4.37
C GLU A 222 19.48 -17.63 3.87
N ALA A 223 18.76 -16.87 4.68
CA ALA A 223 17.50 -16.23 4.28
C ALA A 223 17.70 -15.20 3.16
N LYS A 224 18.84 -14.53 3.12
CA LYS A 224 19.20 -13.56 2.05
C LYS A 224 19.55 -14.23 0.72
N LYS A 225 19.78 -15.54 0.68
CA LYS A 225 20.16 -16.31 -0.52
C LYS A 225 18.99 -16.87 -1.30
N ILE A 226 17.77 -16.76 -0.78
CA ILE A 226 16.58 -17.26 -1.47
C ILE A 226 16.31 -16.36 -2.67
N GLU A 227 16.17 -16.96 -3.87
CA GLU A 227 15.88 -16.22 -5.09
C GLU A 227 14.60 -15.39 -4.94
N PRO A 228 14.60 -14.13 -5.41
CA PRO A 228 13.43 -13.28 -5.32
C PRO A 228 12.24 -13.99 -5.98
N ARG A 229 11.18 -14.24 -5.20
CA ARG A 229 9.92 -14.74 -5.77
C ARG A 229 9.45 -13.75 -6.81
N ILE A 230 9.24 -14.25 -8.03
CA ILE A 230 8.50 -13.52 -9.05
C ILE A 230 7.15 -13.20 -8.42
N GLN A 231 6.87 -11.92 -8.26
CA GLN A 231 5.61 -11.46 -7.69
C GLN A 231 4.49 -12.10 -8.50
N HIS A 232 3.66 -12.92 -7.86
CA HIS A 232 2.71 -13.76 -8.57
C HIS A 232 1.86 -12.90 -9.51
N ALA A 233 1.75 -13.34 -10.76
CA ALA A 233 0.86 -12.79 -11.76
C ALA A 233 -0.62 -12.72 -11.27
N GLU A 234 -0.95 -13.49 -10.25
CA GLU A 234 -2.26 -13.49 -9.57
C GLU A 234 -2.62 -12.16 -8.92
N ASP A 235 -1.66 -11.34 -8.48
CA ASP A 235 -1.92 -9.99 -7.96
C ASP A 235 -2.32 -9.00 -9.07
N LEU A 236 -2.13 -9.37 -10.35
CA LEU A 236 -2.50 -8.57 -11.52
C LEU A 236 -3.94 -8.82 -12.01
N ILE A 237 -4.64 -9.84 -11.47
CA ILE A 237 -5.94 -10.32 -11.97
C ILE A 237 -7.13 -9.77 -11.17
N PHE A 238 -7.06 -8.58 -10.60
CA PHE A 238 -8.22 -8.00 -9.92
C PHE A 238 -9.27 -7.38 -10.86
N PHE A 239 -8.94 -7.22 -12.14
CA PHE A 239 -9.87 -6.79 -13.18
C PHE A 239 -9.88 -7.81 -14.33
N GLU A 240 -10.83 -8.72 -14.35
CA GLU A 240 -11.13 -9.52 -15.54
C GLU A 240 -11.29 -8.59 -16.74
N GLY A 241 -10.41 -8.74 -17.74
CA GLY A 241 -10.51 -8.05 -19.00
C GLY A 241 -9.48 -6.95 -19.30
N SER A 242 -8.47 -6.71 -18.46
CA SER A 242 -7.40 -5.79 -18.85
C SER A 242 -6.41 -6.51 -19.78
N GLU A 243 -6.35 -6.10 -21.06
CA GLU A 243 -5.35 -6.61 -22.03
C GLU A 243 -3.90 -6.38 -21.55
N GLY A 244 -3.67 -5.39 -20.68
CA GLY A 244 -2.37 -5.12 -20.07
C GLY A 244 -1.93 -6.22 -19.11
N ALA A 245 -2.84 -6.76 -18.30
CA ALA A 245 -2.55 -7.88 -17.41
C ALA A 245 -2.29 -9.17 -18.20
N ILE A 246 -3.04 -9.41 -19.28
CA ILE A 246 -2.84 -10.56 -20.17
C ILE A 246 -1.48 -10.48 -20.86
N ARG A 247 -1.06 -9.31 -21.35
CA ARG A 247 0.26 -9.12 -21.98
C ARG A 247 1.42 -9.28 -20.99
N ALA A 248 1.22 -8.89 -19.73
CA ALA A 248 2.21 -9.10 -18.67
C ALA A 248 2.38 -10.60 -18.34
N LEU A 249 1.28 -11.37 -18.33
CA LEU A 249 1.30 -12.82 -18.16
C LEU A 249 2.01 -13.52 -19.34
N ASP A 250 1.68 -13.15 -20.57
CA ASP A 250 2.29 -13.70 -21.80
C ASP A 250 3.80 -13.39 -21.89
N ALA A 251 4.27 -12.32 -21.26
CA ALA A 251 5.69 -11.96 -21.19
C ALA A 251 6.46 -12.76 -20.13
N LEU A 252 5.79 -13.29 -19.12
CA LEU A 252 6.38 -14.11 -18.05
C LEU A 252 6.45 -15.60 -18.42
N GLU A 253 5.65 -16.06 -19.41
CA GLU A 253 5.68 -17.44 -19.90
C GLU A 253 6.69 -17.68 -21.05
N LYS A 254 7.42 -16.65 -21.48
CA LYS A 254 8.48 -16.71 -22.51
C LYS A 254 9.86 -16.54 -21.91
#